data_ce03a646ad27ec5190fbf4136b58d57f
#
_entry.id   ce03a646ad27ec5190fbf4136b58d57f
#
_cell.length_a   1.000
_cell.length_b   1.000
_cell.length_c   1.000
_cell.angle_alpha   90.00
_cell.angle_beta   90.00
_cell.angle_gamma   90.00
#
_symmetry.space_group_name_H-M   'P 1'
#
loop_
_entity.id
_entity.type
_entity.pdbx_description
1 polymer ?
#
loop_
_entity_poly.entity_id
_entity_poly.type
_entity_poly.pdbx_seq_one_letter_code
_entity_poly.pdbx_strand_id
1 'polypeptide(L)'
;MALQLSRFLIFFLYILAHIARSPATSPNSTFLFNSFRQSDLNLSGSATVTRTRALQMTNGQHSMEPGIKGNAFFTASLQFKKPTASKRTKSFSTRFVFTIVSKAHQSGGHGFAFIVAPSPNFSNAMGGRFFGLFSIRNNGNTRNQIFVVEFDIVQQTNLHDIDESHVGVDINGVNPSASEPAAYYTGNRKKEQGVLDSQTPIQAWIEYDGPMKQLNVTIAPLSHQLKPNCTLISRSIDLSPVLLEHMYVGFSFGTQKLVSKCYILAWSFAMDGKVPELDLSHLPLYSSGLYSSVE
;
A
#
# COMPACT_ATOMS: atom_id res chain seq x y z
N MET A 1 13.85 -43.87 -48.28
CA MET A 1 12.70 -43.67 -47.40
C MET A 1 13.10 -43.39 -45.95
N ALA A 2 14.06 -44.08 -45.35
CA ALA A 2 14.50 -43.87 -43.96
C ALA A 2 15.12 -42.50 -43.65
N LEU A 3 15.89 -41.91 -44.59
CA LEU A 3 16.51 -40.58 -44.37
C LEU A 3 15.52 -39.40 -44.40
N GLN A 4 14.38 -39.52 -45.07
CA GLN A 4 13.35 -38.47 -45.07
C GLN A 4 12.51 -38.48 -43.78
N LEU A 5 12.25 -39.65 -43.21
CA LEU A 5 11.56 -39.77 -41.94
C LEU A 5 12.38 -39.20 -40.78
N SER A 6 13.71 -39.39 -40.78
CA SER A 6 14.63 -38.85 -39.77
C SER A 6 14.67 -37.32 -39.77
N ARG A 7 14.63 -36.67 -40.94
CA ARG A 7 14.60 -35.20 -41.04
C ARG A 7 13.26 -34.59 -40.56
N PHE A 8 12.16 -35.28 -40.83
CA PHE A 8 10.84 -34.85 -40.33
C PHE A 8 10.72 -34.98 -38.80
N LEU A 9 11.27 -36.05 -38.22
CA LEU A 9 11.26 -36.26 -36.77
C LEU A 9 12.12 -35.23 -36.02
N ILE A 10 13.30 -34.89 -36.58
CA ILE A 10 14.20 -33.85 -36.00
C ILE A 10 13.55 -32.46 -36.09
N PHE A 11 12.89 -32.15 -37.22
CA PHE A 11 12.18 -30.86 -37.37
C PHE A 11 10.96 -30.73 -36.44
N PHE A 12 10.23 -31.82 -36.20
CA PHE A 12 9.10 -31.88 -35.30
C PHE A 12 9.54 -31.77 -33.83
N LEU A 13 10.68 -32.37 -33.47
CA LEU A 13 11.29 -32.22 -32.13
C LEU A 13 11.83 -30.79 -31.92
N TYR A 14 12.33 -30.14 -32.97
CA TYR A 14 12.79 -28.75 -32.89
C TYR A 14 11.62 -27.77 -32.72
N ILE A 15 10.47 -28.00 -33.37
CA ILE A 15 9.25 -27.21 -33.21
C ILE A 15 8.65 -27.43 -31.83
N LEU A 16 8.61 -28.68 -31.31
CA LEU A 16 8.14 -28.96 -29.95
C LEU A 16 9.03 -28.34 -28.87
N ALA A 17 10.36 -28.26 -29.10
CA ALA A 17 11.28 -27.61 -28.17
C ALA A 17 11.14 -26.06 -28.16
N HIS A 18 10.63 -25.47 -29.24
CA HIS A 18 10.39 -24.03 -29.35
C HIS A 18 8.99 -23.60 -28.83
N ILE A 19 8.01 -24.52 -28.80
CA ILE A 19 6.69 -24.27 -28.26
C ILE A 19 6.69 -24.34 -26.70
N ALA A 20 7.71 -24.95 -26.11
CA ALA A 20 7.77 -25.20 -24.64
C ALA A 20 8.47 -24.11 -23.84
N ARG A 21 8.65 -22.91 -24.37
CA ARG A 21 9.12 -21.75 -23.58
C ARG A 21 8.24 -20.54 -23.83
N SER A 22 6.98 -20.65 -23.52
CA SER A 22 6.29 -19.49 -22.99
C SER A 22 7.00 -19.13 -21.67
N PRO A 23 7.52 -17.91 -21.48
CA PRO A 23 7.97 -17.52 -20.16
C PRO A 23 6.78 -17.75 -19.24
N ALA A 24 6.95 -18.57 -18.22
CA ALA A 24 5.97 -18.68 -17.15
C ALA A 24 5.78 -17.26 -16.64
N THR A 25 4.69 -16.63 -17.02
CA THR A 25 4.23 -15.41 -16.40
C THR A 25 4.08 -15.78 -14.94
N SER A 26 4.96 -15.23 -14.10
CA SER A 26 4.84 -15.41 -12.66
C SER A 26 3.41 -15.03 -12.30
N PRO A 27 2.63 -15.90 -11.64
CA PRO A 27 1.25 -15.59 -11.36
C PRO A 27 1.21 -14.33 -10.51
N ASN A 28 0.49 -13.32 -11.00
CA ASN A 28 0.07 -12.13 -10.27
C ASN A 28 1.16 -11.12 -9.85
N SER A 29 2.01 -10.70 -10.78
CA SER A 29 2.87 -9.52 -10.53
C SER A 29 2.13 -8.18 -10.64
N THR A 30 0.87 -8.20 -11.04
CA THR A 30 0.03 -7.01 -11.27
C THR A 30 -1.42 -7.32 -10.92
N PHE A 31 -2.09 -6.39 -10.24
CA PHE A 31 -3.51 -6.49 -9.95
C PHE A 31 -4.21 -5.13 -9.98
N LEU A 32 -5.55 -5.17 -10.10
CA LEU A 32 -6.44 -4.01 -10.14
C LEU A 32 -7.73 -4.33 -9.39
N PHE A 33 -8.06 -3.52 -8.38
CA PHE A 33 -9.32 -3.54 -7.65
C PHE A 33 -9.98 -2.16 -7.77
N ASN A 34 -11.01 -2.01 -8.60
CA ASN A 34 -11.88 -0.83 -8.63
C ASN A 34 -12.99 -0.91 -7.55
N SER A 35 -13.12 -2.06 -6.93
CA SER A 35 -13.93 -2.36 -5.75
C SER A 35 -13.44 -3.68 -5.18
N PHE A 36 -13.78 -4.00 -3.93
CA PHE A 36 -13.24 -5.16 -3.22
C PHE A 36 -14.29 -6.25 -2.99
N ARG A 37 -13.84 -7.50 -2.92
CA ARG A 37 -14.55 -8.65 -2.36
C ARG A 37 -13.75 -9.18 -1.17
N GLN A 38 -14.44 -9.81 -0.23
CA GLN A 38 -13.79 -10.45 0.92
C GLN A 38 -12.68 -11.44 0.50
N SER A 39 -12.90 -12.16 -0.60
CA SER A 39 -11.95 -13.15 -1.15
C SER A 39 -10.69 -12.56 -1.78
N ASP A 40 -10.69 -11.26 -2.08
CA ASP A 40 -9.57 -10.62 -2.76
C ASP A 40 -8.39 -10.33 -1.81
N LEU A 41 -8.67 -10.34 -0.50
CA LEU A 41 -7.75 -9.87 0.53
C LEU A 41 -7.70 -10.81 1.74
N ASN A 42 -6.54 -10.90 2.36
CA ASN A 42 -6.37 -11.42 3.71
C ASN A 42 -6.68 -10.29 4.71
N LEU A 43 -7.84 -10.37 5.34
CA LEU A 43 -8.33 -9.37 6.30
C LEU A 43 -8.10 -9.82 7.73
N SER A 44 -7.72 -8.91 8.61
CA SER A 44 -7.62 -9.16 10.05
C SER A 44 -7.93 -7.93 10.90
N GLY A 45 -8.22 -8.16 12.18
CA GLY A 45 -8.66 -7.10 13.08
C GLY A 45 -10.03 -6.55 12.69
N SER A 46 -10.14 -5.22 12.62
CA SER A 46 -11.38 -4.51 12.26
C SER A 46 -11.58 -4.31 10.76
N ALA A 47 -10.61 -4.74 9.93
CA ALA A 47 -10.71 -4.59 8.49
C ALA A 47 -11.83 -5.46 7.90
N THR A 48 -12.65 -4.88 7.04
CA THR A 48 -13.79 -5.57 6.40
C THR A 48 -14.08 -4.94 5.03
N VAL A 49 -14.79 -5.68 4.18
CA VAL A 49 -15.34 -5.14 2.93
C VAL A 49 -16.81 -4.79 3.16
N THR A 50 -17.18 -3.55 2.88
CA THR A 50 -18.55 -3.05 3.05
C THR A 50 -19.51 -3.65 2.01
N ARG A 51 -20.82 -3.47 2.21
CA ARG A 51 -21.85 -3.84 1.21
C ARG A 51 -21.66 -3.10 -0.12
N THR A 52 -21.16 -1.87 -0.07
CA THR A 52 -20.82 -1.03 -1.23
C THR A 52 -19.48 -1.40 -1.86
N ARG A 53 -18.78 -2.43 -1.32
CA ARG A 53 -17.49 -2.93 -1.81
C ARG A 53 -16.31 -1.97 -1.60
N ALA A 54 -16.38 -1.04 -0.65
CA ALA A 54 -15.23 -0.33 -0.14
C ALA A 54 -14.49 -1.20 0.88
N LEU A 55 -13.16 -1.13 0.91
CA LEU A 55 -12.37 -1.73 1.98
C LEU A 55 -12.37 -0.77 3.15
N GLN A 56 -13.05 -1.13 4.23
CA GLN A 56 -13.09 -0.37 5.48
C GLN A 56 -12.05 -0.93 6.44
N MET A 57 -11.09 -0.10 6.86
CA MET A 57 -9.98 -0.51 7.72
C MET A 57 -10.36 -0.53 9.21
N THR A 58 -11.25 0.38 9.62
CA THR A 58 -11.79 0.40 10.99
C THR A 58 -13.28 0.74 11.00
N ASN A 59 -13.98 0.27 12.01
CA ASN A 59 -15.42 0.48 12.18
C ASN A 59 -15.79 1.79 12.91
N GLY A 60 -14.79 2.60 13.28
CA GLY A 60 -15.03 3.86 13.97
C GLY A 60 -15.40 3.73 15.45
N GLN A 61 -15.13 2.60 16.09
CA GLN A 61 -15.38 2.41 17.52
C GLN A 61 -14.22 2.91 18.37
N HIS A 62 -14.54 3.32 19.61
CA HIS A 62 -13.53 3.61 20.61
C HIS A 62 -12.90 2.32 21.15
N SER A 63 -11.61 2.36 21.43
CA SER A 63 -10.93 1.33 22.20
C SER A 63 -9.91 1.94 23.15
N MET A 64 -9.77 1.29 24.28
CA MET A 64 -8.64 1.51 25.20
C MET A 64 -7.41 0.74 24.66
N GLU A 65 -6.32 0.71 25.40
CA GLU A 65 -5.16 -0.12 25.04
C GLU A 65 -5.54 -1.60 24.81
N PRO A 66 -4.99 -2.26 23.80
CA PRO A 66 -3.90 -1.86 22.90
C PRO A 66 -4.34 -1.10 21.64
N GLY A 67 -5.57 -0.59 21.60
CA GLY A 67 -6.15 0.12 20.46
C GLY A 67 -6.79 -0.82 19.41
N ILE A 68 -7.54 -0.25 18.48
CA ILE A 68 -8.12 -0.96 17.34
C ILE A 68 -7.11 -0.95 16.21
N LYS A 69 -6.97 -2.07 15.54
CA LYS A 69 -6.17 -2.24 14.32
C LYS A 69 -6.96 -2.99 13.25
N GLY A 70 -6.71 -2.65 12.01
CA GLY A 70 -7.23 -3.36 10.85
C GLY A 70 -6.12 -3.55 9.83
N ASN A 71 -5.95 -4.79 9.33
CA ASN A 71 -4.97 -5.10 8.31
C ASN A 71 -5.67 -5.75 7.11
N ALA A 72 -5.25 -5.38 5.92
CA ALA A 72 -5.76 -5.92 4.67
C ALA A 72 -4.61 -6.14 3.70
N PHE A 73 -4.32 -7.37 3.33
CA PHE A 73 -3.23 -7.73 2.42
C PHE A 73 -3.75 -8.42 1.18
N PHE A 74 -3.10 -8.18 0.04
CA PHE A 74 -3.28 -9.01 -1.14
C PHE A 74 -3.02 -10.48 -0.80
N THR A 75 -3.84 -11.39 -1.32
CA THR A 75 -3.85 -12.80 -0.89
C THR A 75 -2.57 -13.56 -1.21
N ALA A 76 -1.87 -13.18 -2.28
CA ALA A 76 -0.63 -13.84 -2.69
C ALA A 76 0.62 -13.04 -2.32
N SER A 77 1.72 -13.72 -2.00
CA SER A 77 3.03 -13.08 -1.91
C SER A 77 3.55 -12.72 -3.31
N LEU A 78 4.26 -11.60 -3.40
CA LEU A 78 4.85 -11.07 -4.62
C LEU A 78 6.37 -11.21 -4.57
N GLN A 79 6.99 -11.39 -5.74
CA GLN A 79 8.43 -11.56 -5.83
C GLN A 79 9.13 -10.20 -5.95
N PHE A 80 9.78 -9.74 -4.87
CA PHE A 80 10.50 -8.46 -4.78
C PHE A 80 11.98 -8.54 -5.14
N LYS A 81 12.57 -9.73 -5.20
CA LYS A 81 13.96 -9.93 -5.65
C LYS A 81 14.02 -10.90 -6.81
N LYS A 82 14.95 -10.66 -7.74
CA LYS A 82 15.21 -11.60 -8.85
C LYS A 82 15.85 -12.86 -8.26
N PRO A 83 15.47 -14.07 -8.71
CA PRO A 83 16.05 -15.34 -8.28
C PRO A 83 17.42 -15.56 -8.94
N THR A 84 18.30 -14.57 -8.91
CA THR A 84 19.64 -14.59 -9.46
C THR A 84 20.67 -14.45 -8.34
N ALA A 85 21.92 -14.82 -8.57
CA ALA A 85 22.99 -14.66 -7.59
C ALA A 85 23.12 -13.22 -7.07
N SER A 86 22.77 -12.22 -7.88
CA SER A 86 22.79 -10.79 -7.50
C SER A 86 21.64 -10.38 -6.59
N LYS A 87 20.57 -11.18 -6.45
CA LYS A 87 19.36 -10.88 -5.66
C LYS A 87 18.87 -9.42 -5.79
N ARG A 88 18.96 -8.86 -6.99
CA ARG A 88 18.58 -7.46 -7.24
C ARG A 88 17.13 -7.23 -6.88
N THR A 89 16.90 -6.14 -6.14
CA THR A 89 15.56 -5.66 -5.82
C THR A 89 14.84 -5.21 -7.08
N LYS A 90 13.61 -5.66 -7.25
CA LYS A 90 12.74 -5.26 -8.33
C LYS A 90 12.12 -3.90 -8.06
N SER A 91 11.69 -3.24 -9.11
CA SER A 91 10.86 -2.05 -9.03
C SER A 91 9.41 -2.44 -8.74
N PHE A 92 8.68 -1.54 -8.10
CA PHE A 92 7.23 -1.69 -7.95
C PHE A 92 6.53 -0.33 -8.02
N SER A 93 5.27 -0.37 -8.39
CA SER A 93 4.41 0.79 -8.35
C SER A 93 3.04 0.42 -7.78
N THR A 94 2.43 1.33 -7.04
CA THR A 94 1.06 1.18 -6.56
C THR A 94 0.32 2.50 -6.63
N ARG A 95 -0.99 2.40 -6.89
CA ARG A 95 -1.92 3.53 -6.85
C ARG A 95 -3.17 3.10 -6.11
N PHE A 96 -3.65 3.95 -5.23
CA PHE A 96 -4.90 3.71 -4.53
C PHE A 96 -5.67 5.01 -4.27
N VAL A 97 -6.96 4.88 -4.03
CA VAL A 97 -7.83 5.96 -3.59
C VAL A 97 -8.26 5.64 -2.17
N PHE A 98 -8.09 6.59 -1.27
CA PHE A 98 -8.46 6.44 0.13
C PHE A 98 -9.23 7.65 0.63
N THR A 99 -9.92 7.49 1.75
CA THR A 99 -10.49 8.59 2.52
C THR A 99 -10.44 8.30 4.01
N ILE A 100 -10.10 9.29 4.80
CA ILE A 100 -10.16 9.23 6.26
C ILE A 100 -11.30 10.15 6.69
N VAL A 101 -12.22 9.58 7.48
CA VAL A 101 -13.36 10.27 8.05
C VAL A 101 -13.14 10.40 9.55
N SER A 102 -12.78 11.57 10.01
CA SER A 102 -12.63 11.92 11.43
C SER A 102 -13.72 12.89 11.87
N LYS A 103 -13.91 13.02 13.18
CA LYS A 103 -14.82 14.02 13.73
C LYS A 103 -14.15 15.38 13.62
N ALA A 104 -14.87 16.38 13.10
CA ALA A 104 -14.34 17.73 12.91
C ALA A 104 -13.63 18.23 14.19
N HIS A 105 -12.41 18.74 14.02
CA HIS A 105 -11.56 19.30 15.10
C HIS A 105 -11.16 18.34 16.23
N GLN A 106 -11.31 17.04 16.03
CA GLN A 106 -10.74 16.04 16.94
C GLN A 106 -9.82 15.15 16.11
N SER A 107 -8.52 15.23 16.39
CA SER A 107 -7.53 14.32 15.82
C SER A 107 -7.97 12.89 16.11
N GLY A 108 -8.48 12.22 15.11
CA GLY A 108 -9.13 10.91 15.25
C GLY A 108 -8.29 9.79 14.70
N GLY A 109 -7.70 8.97 15.55
CA GLY A 109 -6.85 7.87 15.14
C GLY A 109 -5.44 8.35 14.77
N HIS A 110 -4.57 7.43 14.34
CA HIS A 110 -3.19 7.75 13.96
C HIS A 110 -2.96 7.68 12.45
N GLY A 111 -4.03 7.47 11.66
CA GLY A 111 -3.88 7.32 10.20
C GLY A 111 -3.72 5.87 9.76
N PHE A 112 -3.28 5.68 8.53
CA PHE A 112 -3.06 4.37 7.93
C PHE A 112 -1.73 4.31 7.18
N ALA A 113 -1.34 3.11 6.79
CA ALA A 113 -0.12 2.87 6.07
C ALA A 113 -0.31 1.90 4.90
N PHE A 114 0.38 2.15 3.79
CA PHE A 114 0.70 1.14 2.77
C PHE A 114 1.95 0.38 3.21
N ILE A 115 1.97 -0.94 3.03
CA ILE A 115 2.97 -1.82 3.61
C ILE A 115 3.51 -2.83 2.60
N VAL A 116 4.80 -3.12 2.72
CA VAL A 116 5.44 -4.33 2.17
C VAL A 116 6.04 -5.10 3.34
N ALA A 117 5.57 -6.32 3.59
CA ALA A 117 5.91 -7.10 4.78
C ALA A 117 6.17 -8.58 4.46
N PRO A 118 6.98 -9.29 5.28
CA PRO A 118 7.28 -10.71 5.07
C PRO A 118 6.08 -11.63 5.35
N SER A 119 5.09 -11.15 6.09
CA SER A 119 3.90 -11.91 6.50
C SER A 119 2.69 -10.99 6.61
N PRO A 120 1.48 -11.45 6.30
CA PRO A 120 0.25 -10.70 6.53
C PRO A 120 -0.26 -10.81 7.97
N ASN A 121 0.44 -11.53 8.85
CA ASN A 121 0.02 -11.75 10.24
C ASN A 121 0.63 -10.73 11.19
N PHE A 122 -0.21 -9.85 11.70
CA PHE A 122 0.11 -8.81 12.68
C PHE A 122 -0.66 -8.96 14.00
N SER A 123 -0.98 -10.19 14.40
CA SER A 123 -1.76 -10.48 15.63
C SER A 123 -1.16 -9.83 16.88
N ASN A 124 0.17 -9.79 17.00
CA ASN A 124 0.91 -9.23 18.14
C ASN A 124 1.19 -7.71 18.04
N ALA A 125 0.78 -7.06 16.96
CA ALA A 125 0.95 -5.62 16.80
C ALA A 125 -0.08 -4.85 17.64
N MET A 126 0.27 -3.62 17.99
CA MET A 126 -0.59 -2.66 18.70
C MET A 126 -1.24 -1.69 17.73
N GLY A 127 -2.43 -1.21 18.06
CA GLY A 127 -3.08 -0.11 17.36
C GLY A 127 -2.43 1.25 17.65
N GLY A 128 -3.19 2.33 17.45
CA GLY A 128 -2.72 3.69 17.69
C GLY A 128 -1.48 4.02 16.85
N ARG A 129 -0.51 4.67 17.48
CA ARG A 129 0.76 5.11 16.85
C ARG A 129 1.60 4.02 16.17
N PHE A 130 1.29 2.76 16.44
CA PHE A 130 1.97 1.64 15.79
C PHE A 130 1.28 1.17 14.51
N PHE A 131 0.22 1.85 14.07
CA PHE A 131 -0.55 1.57 12.85
C PHE A 131 -1.06 0.12 12.72
N GLY A 132 -1.08 -0.67 13.82
CA GLY A 132 -1.38 -2.10 13.72
C GLY A 132 -0.26 -2.94 13.11
N LEU A 133 0.97 -2.44 13.07
CA LEU A 133 2.16 -3.06 12.45
C LEU A 133 3.22 -3.46 13.45
N PHE A 134 3.44 -2.62 14.44
CA PHE A 134 4.51 -2.77 15.42
C PHE A 134 3.96 -2.85 16.84
N SER A 135 4.84 -3.00 17.77
CA SER A 135 4.60 -2.94 19.20
C SER A 135 5.81 -2.31 19.89
N ILE A 136 5.68 -1.97 21.16
CA ILE A 136 6.80 -1.47 21.98
C ILE A 136 8.02 -2.41 21.91
N ARG A 137 7.79 -3.73 21.75
CA ARG A 137 8.84 -4.74 21.78
C ARG A 137 9.65 -4.86 20.50
N ASN A 138 9.04 -4.56 19.34
CA ASN A 138 9.68 -4.78 18.04
C ASN A 138 9.83 -3.51 17.19
N ASN A 139 9.35 -2.36 17.66
CA ASN A 139 9.54 -1.09 16.95
C ASN A 139 11.03 -0.79 16.74
N GLY A 140 11.44 -0.51 15.51
CA GLY A 140 12.82 -0.25 15.12
C GLY A 140 13.72 -1.50 14.99
N ASN A 141 13.18 -2.71 15.16
CA ASN A 141 13.97 -3.92 14.98
C ASN A 141 14.18 -4.24 13.50
N THR A 142 15.43 -4.28 13.07
CA THR A 142 15.79 -4.56 11.65
C THR A 142 15.32 -5.91 11.14
N ARG A 143 15.04 -6.86 12.05
CA ARG A 143 14.48 -8.18 11.70
C ARG A 143 13.01 -8.14 11.32
N ASN A 144 12.32 -7.01 11.52
CA ASN A 144 10.93 -6.85 11.07
C ASN A 144 10.83 -6.97 9.55
N GLN A 145 11.80 -6.43 8.82
CA GLN A 145 11.87 -6.44 7.35
C GLN A 145 10.58 -5.88 6.74
N ILE A 146 10.14 -4.74 7.26
CA ILE A 146 8.90 -4.06 6.88
C ILE A 146 9.26 -2.69 6.30
N PHE A 147 8.73 -2.41 5.11
CA PHE A 147 8.71 -1.09 4.49
C PHE A 147 7.29 -0.52 4.57
N VAL A 148 7.19 0.75 4.94
CA VAL A 148 5.94 1.45 5.18
C VAL A 148 5.94 2.80 4.50
N VAL A 149 4.80 3.20 3.94
CA VAL A 149 4.49 4.59 3.64
C VAL A 149 3.26 4.95 4.46
N GLU A 150 3.46 5.80 5.46
CA GLU A 150 2.42 6.23 6.39
C GLU A 150 1.70 7.49 5.89
N PHE A 151 0.43 7.60 6.26
CA PHE A 151 -0.44 8.74 6.06
C PHE A 151 -0.99 9.10 7.44
N ASP A 152 -0.20 9.87 8.19
CA ASP A 152 -0.50 10.18 9.59
C ASP A 152 -1.35 11.44 9.72
N ILE A 153 -2.28 11.40 10.66
CA ILE A 153 -3.22 12.49 10.97
C ILE A 153 -3.15 12.94 12.44
N VAL A 154 -2.08 12.53 13.14
CA VAL A 154 -1.85 12.91 14.54
C VAL A 154 -0.38 13.15 14.80
N GLN A 155 -0.02 14.37 15.15
CA GLN A 155 1.34 14.68 15.53
C GLN A 155 1.77 13.96 16.81
N GLN A 156 2.83 13.21 16.75
CA GLN A 156 3.52 12.57 17.87
C GLN A 156 4.95 13.06 17.97
N THR A 157 5.16 14.10 18.75
CA THR A 157 6.48 14.77 18.89
C THR A 157 7.58 13.84 19.39
N ASN A 158 7.21 12.81 20.17
CA ASN A 158 8.16 11.79 20.63
C ASN A 158 8.56 10.76 19.56
N LEU A 159 7.90 10.76 18.38
CA LEU A 159 8.25 9.99 17.19
C LEU A 159 8.87 10.87 16.09
N HIS A 160 9.14 12.14 16.38
CA HIS A 160 9.70 13.14 15.47
C HIS A 160 8.74 13.52 14.32
N ASP A 161 7.42 13.39 14.53
CA ASP A 161 6.44 13.82 13.54
C ASP A 161 6.52 15.33 13.32
N ILE A 162 6.47 15.71 12.07
CA ILE A 162 6.65 17.10 11.64
C ILE A 162 5.41 17.96 11.86
N ASP A 163 4.22 17.35 11.72
CA ASP A 163 2.91 18.00 11.91
C ASP A 163 1.77 16.97 12.10
N GLU A 164 0.52 17.46 12.14
CA GLU A 164 -0.70 16.67 12.32
C GLU A 164 -1.23 16.02 11.01
N SER A 165 -0.64 16.30 9.85
CA SER A 165 -1.10 15.77 8.56
C SER A 165 0.07 15.62 7.61
N HIS A 166 0.75 14.49 7.69
CA HIS A 166 1.96 14.22 6.91
C HIS A 166 1.97 12.86 6.26
N VAL A 167 2.84 12.74 5.26
CA VAL A 167 3.19 11.45 4.65
C VAL A 167 4.63 11.14 5.04
N GLY A 168 4.84 9.95 5.56
CA GLY A 168 6.16 9.49 6.00
C GLY A 168 6.58 8.18 5.34
N VAL A 169 7.85 7.90 5.42
CA VAL A 169 8.48 6.67 4.93
C VAL A 169 9.22 6.01 6.08
N ASP A 170 8.77 4.84 6.47
CA ASP A 170 9.28 4.09 7.61
C ASP A 170 9.95 2.80 7.20
N ILE A 171 10.98 2.45 7.94
CA ILE A 171 11.71 1.19 7.79
C ILE A 171 11.80 0.51 9.14
N ASN A 172 11.14 -0.65 9.26
CA ASN A 172 11.20 -1.50 10.44
C ASN A 172 10.63 -0.91 11.74
N GLY A 173 10.02 0.26 11.69
CA GLY A 173 9.47 0.97 12.85
C GLY A 173 8.59 2.12 12.42
N VAL A 174 8.19 2.95 13.37
CA VAL A 174 7.32 4.12 13.19
C VAL A 174 8.07 5.45 13.35
N ASN A 175 9.36 5.44 13.14
CA ASN A 175 10.18 6.66 13.09
C ASN A 175 10.52 6.96 11.64
N PRO A 176 9.96 8.01 11.02
CA PRO A 176 10.14 8.27 9.61
C PRO A 176 11.59 8.48 9.19
N SER A 177 12.03 7.77 8.16
CA SER A 177 13.32 8.02 7.47
C SER A 177 13.23 9.25 6.56
N ALA A 178 12.02 9.61 6.14
CA ALA A 178 11.69 10.81 5.39
C ALA A 178 10.21 11.14 5.62
N SER A 179 9.89 12.40 5.79
CA SER A 179 8.50 12.86 5.90
C SER A 179 8.32 14.24 5.26
N GLU A 180 7.12 14.51 4.80
CA GLU A 180 6.71 15.81 4.24
C GLU A 180 5.27 16.12 4.70
N PRO A 181 4.96 17.40 5.04
CA PRO A 181 3.59 17.82 5.27
C PRO A 181 2.71 17.43 4.08
N ALA A 182 1.51 16.94 4.34
CA ALA A 182 0.60 16.52 3.28
C ALA A 182 0.34 17.67 2.31
N ALA A 183 0.71 17.50 1.07
CA ALA A 183 0.58 18.50 0.02
C ALA A 183 0.56 17.84 -1.36
N TYR A 184 0.04 18.56 -2.34
CA TYR A 184 0.07 18.16 -3.74
C TYR A 184 0.50 19.31 -4.63
N TYR A 185 0.94 19.00 -5.84
CA TYR A 185 1.39 19.99 -6.80
C TYR A 185 0.37 20.15 -7.92
N THR A 186 0.02 21.39 -8.22
CA THR A 186 -0.83 21.75 -9.36
C THR A 186 -0.01 21.90 -10.66
N GLY A 187 -0.70 22.09 -11.80
CA GLY A 187 -0.06 22.18 -13.12
C GLY A 187 1.05 23.23 -13.23
N ASN A 188 1.04 24.27 -12.41
CA ASN A 188 2.07 25.32 -12.35
C ASN A 188 3.20 25.01 -11.34
N ARG A 189 3.33 23.77 -10.89
CA ARG A 189 4.26 23.35 -9.82
C ARG A 189 4.05 24.09 -8.49
N LYS A 190 2.90 24.67 -8.28
CA LYS A 190 2.53 25.29 -7.02
C LYS A 190 2.19 24.19 -6.02
N LYS A 191 2.85 24.21 -4.86
CA LYS A 191 2.55 23.32 -3.74
C LYS A 191 1.30 23.81 -3.03
N GLU A 192 0.26 23.00 -3.01
CA GLU A 192 -0.98 23.24 -2.27
C GLU A 192 -1.02 22.32 -1.07
N GLN A 193 -1.38 22.87 0.09
CA GLN A 193 -1.49 22.08 1.32
C GLN A 193 -2.67 21.11 1.19
N GLY A 194 -2.43 19.86 1.55
CA GLY A 194 -3.44 18.80 1.66
C GLY A 194 -3.80 18.54 3.13
N VAL A 195 -4.99 18.01 3.35
CA VAL A 195 -5.44 17.52 4.65
C VAL A 195 -5.88 16.08 4.47
N LEU A 196 -5.21 15.13 5.12
CA LEU A 196 -5.43 13.70 4.92
C LEU A 196 -6.79 13.24 5.45
N ASP A 197 -7.31 13.86 6.48
CA ASP A 197 -8.62 13.59 7.09
C ASP A 197 -9.71 14.57 6.62
N SER A 198 -9.57 15.10 5.42
CA SER A 198 -10.50 16.05 4.79
C SER A 198 -11.89 15.47 4.50
N GLN A 199 -12.12 14.19 4.79
CA GLN A 199 -13.33 13.41 4.46
C GLN A 199 -13.62 13.28 2.96
N THR A 200 -12.74 13.81 2.13
CA THR A 200 -12.79 13.69 0.67
C THR A 200 -11.75 12.68 0.19
N PRO A 201 -12.06 11.92 -0.88
CA PRO A 201 -11.11 10.95 -1.39
C PRO A 201 -9.82 11.60 -1.92
N ILE A 202 -8.71 10.95 -1.57
CA ILE A 202 -7.35 11.31 -1.97
C ILE A 202 -6.77 10.14 -2.76
N GLN A 203 -6.03 10.46 -3.82
CA GLN A 203 -5.24 9.49 -4.57
C GLN A 203 -3.81 9.49 -4.05
N ALA A 204 -3.21 8.32 -3.98
CA ALA A 204 -1.79 8.16 -3.69
C ALA A 204 -1.11 7.27 -4.74
N TRP A 205 0.12 7.63 -5.10
CA TRP A 205 1.03 6.86 -5.94
C TRP A 205 2.32 6.66 -5.18
N ILE A 206 2.76 5.42 -5.08
CA ILE A 206 4.05 5.05 -4.48
C ILE A 206 4.81 4.26 -5.55
N GLU A 207 5.99 4.72 -5.91
CA GLU A 207 6.82 4.13 -6.95
C GLU A 207 8.24 3.95 -6.41
N TYR A 208 8.74 2.74 -6.54
CA TYR A 208 10.12 2.41 -6.19
C TYR A 208 10.86 1.85 -7.39
N ASP A 209 11.93 2.51 -7.77
CA ASP A 209 12.89 2.02 -8.75
C ASP A 209 13.99 1.25 -8.01
N GLY A 210 13.95 -0.09 -8.10
CA GLY A 210 14.88 -0.96 -7.40
C GLY A 210 16.35 -0.77 -7.86
N PRO A 211 16.66 -0.75 -9.16
CA PRO A 211 17.99 -0.45 -9.69
C PRO A 211 18.55 0.90 -9.25
N MET A 212 17.73 1.96 -9.28
CA MET A 212 18.13 3.32 -8.91
C MET A 212 18.00 3.60 -7.42
N LYS A 213 17.36 2.69 -6.66
CA LYS A 213 17.03 2.86 -5.24
C LYS A 213 16.26 4.16 -4.96
N GLN A 214 15.41 4.55 -5.90
CA GLN A 214 14.65 5.79 -5.85
C GLN A 214 13.20 5.51 -5.46
N LEU A 215 12.75 6.13 -4.38
CA LEU A 215 11.36 6.12 -3.92
C LEU A 215 10.72 7.47 -4.24
N ASN A 216 9.54 7.41 -4.84
CA ASN A 216 8.69 8.56 -5.09
C ASN A 216 7.31 8.34 -4.49
N VAL A 217 6.80 9.31 -3.74
CA VAL A 217 5.42 9.32 -3.23
C VAL A 217 4.74 10.58 -3.69
N THR A 218 3.55 10.43 -4.25
CA THR A 218 2.72 11.54 -4.73
C THR A 218 1.32 11.37 -4.16
N ILE A 219 0.69 12.45 -3.73
CA ILE A 219 -0.72 12.48 -3.38
C ILE A 219 -1.44 13.60 -4.14
N ALA A 220 -2.74 13.45 -4.34
CA ALA A 220 -3.59 14.52 -4.86
C ALA A 220 -5.06 14.27 -4.48
N PRO A 221 -5.88 15.30 -4.30
CA PRO A 221 -7.32 15.14 -4.17
C PRO A 221 -7.89 14.39 -5.39
N LEU A 222 -8.98 13.65 -5.20
CA LEU A 222 -9.65 12.94 -6.29
C LEU A 222 -10.09 13.85 -7.44
N SER A 223 -10.36 15.12 -7.15
CA SER A 223 -10.67 16.13 -8.17
C SER A 223 -9.55 16.34 -9.20
N HIS A 224 -8.30 16.00 -8.85
CA HIS A 224 -7.17 15.96 -9.77
C HIS A 224 -7.13 14.59 -10.46
N GLN A 225 -7.73 14.49 -11.66
CA GLN A 225 -7.83 13.22 -12.38
C GLN A 225 -6.47 12.62 -12.79
N LEU A 226 -5.47 13.48 -13.02
CA LEU A 226 -4.13 13.09 -13.44
C LEU A 226 -3.15 13.15 -12.26
N LYS A 227 -2.16 12.23 -12.27
CA LYS A 227 -1.05 12.28 -11.33
C LYS A 227 -0.28 13.60 -11.50
N PRO A 228 -0.02 14.34 -10.41
CA PRO A 228 0.88 15.49 -10.45
C PRO A 228 2.27 15.14 -11.00
N ASN A 229 2.85 16.05 -11.78
CA ASN A 229 4.20 15.89 -12.34
C ASN A 229 5.31 16.02 -11.29
N CYS A 230 5.02 16.65 -10.14
CA CYS A 230 5.94 16.77 -9.03
C CYS A 230 5.51 15.82 -7.91
N THR A 231 6.48 15.12 -7.34
CA THR A 231 6.27 14.21 -6.21
C THR A 231 6.28 14.97 -4.89
N LEU A 232 5.57 14.47 -3.89
CA LEU A 232 5.62 14.98 -2.53
C LEU A 232 6.94 14.57 -1.86
N ILE A 233 7.24 13.28 -1.90
CA ILE A 233 8.51 12.72 -1.41
C ILE A 233 9.26 12.12 -2.59
N SER A 234 10.52 12.50 -2.74
CA SER A 234 11.45 11.91 -3.69
C SER A 234 12.79 11.69 -2.97
N ARG A 235 13.14 10.43 -2.70
CA ARG A 235 14.30 10.06 -1.87
C ARG A 235 15.02 8.84 -2.41
N SER A 236 16.35 8.87 -2.34
CA SER A 236 17.16 7.68 -2.55
C SER A 236 17.15 6.84 -1.28
N ILE A 237 16.56 5.65 -1.35
CA ILE A 237 16.44 4.72 -0.23
C ILE A 237 16.77 3.30 -0.70
N ASP A 238 17.76 2.67 -0.08
CA ASP A 238 18.10 1.27 -0.36
C ASP A 238 17.16 0.32 0.42
N LEU A 239 16.15 -0.21 -0.27
CA LEU A 239 15.27 -1.22 0.31
C LEU A 239 15.83 -2.66 0.20
N SER A 240 17.02 -2.86 -0.37
CA SER A 240 17.58 -4.21 -0.53
C SER A 240 17.84 -4.95 0.80
N PRO A 241 18.18 -4.30 1.92
CA PRO A 241 18.29 -4.99 3.21
C PRO A 241 16.94 -5.36 3.83
N VAL A 242 15.87 -4.67 3.43
CA VAL A 242 14.52 -4.82 4.00
C VAL A 242 13.68 -5.82 3.22
N LEU A 243 13.69 -5.70 1.89
CA LEU A 243 12.88 -6.55 1.03
C LEU A 243 13.44 -7.97 0.94
N LEU A 244 12.60 -8.96 1.15
CA LEU A 244 12.87 -10.38 0.92
C LEU A 244 12.55 -10.76 -0.53
N GLU A 245 12.79 -12.01 -0.88
CA GLU A 245 12.45 -12.54 -2.21
C GLU A 245 10.93 -12.52 -2.43
N HIS A 246 10.16 -12.96 -1.43
CA HIS A 246 8.70 -12.96 -1.45
C HIS A 246 8.17 -12.15 -0.27
N MET A 247 7.29 -11.19 -0.57
CA MET A 247 6.67 -10.28 0.40
C MET A 247 5.19 -10.12 0.09
N TYR A 248 4.44 -9.70 1.09
CA TYR A 248 3.04 -9.31 0.96
C TYR A 248 2.91 -7.79 0.89
N VAL A 249 1.94 -7.30 0.13
CA VAL A 249 1.58 -5.88 0.06
C VAL A 249 0.17 -5.67 0.60
N GLY A 250 -0.06 -4.53 1.24
CA GLY A 250 -1.37 -4.27 1.83
C GLY A 250 -1.46 -2.93 2.53
N PHE A 251 -2.48 -2.85 3.37
CA PHE A 251 -2.76 -1.68 4.20
C PHE A 251 -2.92 -2.06 5.66
N SER A 252 -2.55 -1.14 6.54
CA SER A 252 -2.81 -1.24 7.96
C SER A 252 -3.31 0.08 8.50
N PHE A 253 -4.17 0.01 9.50
CA PHE A 253 -4.71 1.16 10.20
C PHE A 253 -4.66 0.93 11.70
N GLY A 254 -4.34 1.98 12.46
CA GLY A 254 -4.37 1.97 13.91
C GLY A 254 -5.14 3.15 14.47
N THR A 255 -6.01 2.90 15.46
CA THR A 255 -6.66 3.94 16.25
C THR A 255 -6.67 3.56 17.71
N GLN A 256 -6.84 4.52 18.59
CA GLN A 256 -6.85 4.31 20.04
C GLN A 256 -8.03 5.05 20.68
N LYS A 257 -7.79 6.19 21.33
CA LYS A 257 -8.82 6.96 22.03
C LYS A 257 -9.73 7.74 21.10
N LEU A 258 -9.20 8.15 19.96
CA LEU A 258 -9.90 8.96 18.99
C LEU A 258 -10.35 8.09 17.82
N VAL A 259 -11.51 8.42 17.27
CA VAL A 259 -12.23 7.59 16.33
C VAL A 259 -12.14 8.18 14.94
N SER A 260 -11.58 7.42 14.01
CA SER A 260 -11.71 7.68 12.59
C SER A 260 -12.07 6.42 11.83
N LYS A 261 -12.71 6.58 10.70
CA LYS A 261 -12.92 5.52 9.71
C LYS A 261 -11.98 5.75 8.55
N CYS A 262 -11.30 4.72 8.10
CA CYS A 262 -10.50 4.77 6.90
C CYS A 262 -11.06 3.78 5.88
N TYR A 263 -11.19 4.24 4.66
CA TYR A 263 -11.62 3.44 3.52
C TYR A 263 -10.58 3.49 2.42
N ILE A 264 -10.28 2.34 1.84
CA ILE A 264 -9.62 2.24 0.54
C ILE A 264 -10.72 1.94 -0.48
N LEU A 265 -10.84 2.79 -1.49
CA LEU A 265 -11.93 2.74 -2.47
C LEU A 265 -11.54 1.97 -3.73
N ALA A 266 -10.28 2.11 -4.15
CA ALA A 266 -9.72 1.38 -5.29
C ALA A 266 -8.22 1.18 -5.05
N TRP A 267 -7.64 0.13 -5.64
CA TRP A 267 -6.22 -0.20 -5.49
C TRP A 267 -5.68 -0.93 -6.69
N SER A 268 -4.53 -0.50 -7.19
CA SER A 268 -3.77 -1.21 -8.21
C SER A 268 -2.30 -1.29 -7.84
N PHE A 269 -1.64 -2.33 -8.30
CA PHE A 269 -0.24 -2.62 -8.02
C PHE A 269 0.42 -3.28 -9.23
N ALA A 270 1.70 -3.01 -9.45
CA ALA A 270 2.52 -3.69 -10.46
C ALA A 270 3.96 -3.85 -9.98
N MET A 271 4.53 -5.03 -10.26
CA MET A 271 5.97 -5.29 -10.19
C MET A 271 6.62 -5.00 -11.55
N ASP A 272 7.79 -4.35 -11.53
CA ASP A 272 8.61 -4.06 -12.72
C ASP A 272 7.84 -3.38 -13.87
N GLY A 273 6.78 -2.60 -13.58
CA GLY A 273 5.98 -1.97 -14.61
C GLY A 273 5.09 -0.82 -14.12
N LYS A 274 4.38 -0.21 -15.06
CA LYS A 274 3.39 0.81 -14.75
C LYS A 274 2.16 0.16 -14.11
N VAL A 275 1.67 0.78 -13.04
CA VAL A 275 0.44 0.37 -12.37
C VAL A 275 -0.77 0.53 -13.29
N PRO A 276 -1.75 -0.42 -13.29
CA PRO A 276 -2.99 -0.26 -14.03
C PRO A 276 -3.78 0.97 -13.57
N GLU A 277 -4.45 1.61 -14.50
CA GLU A 277 -5.28 2.79 -14.21
C GLU A 277 -6.55 2.38 -13.44
N LEU A 278 -6.92 3.19 -12.45
CA LEU A 278 -8.14 3.02 -11.68
C LEU A 278 -9.33 3.66 -12.39
N ASP A 279 -10.50 3.02 -12.31
CA ASP A 279 -11.76 3.66 -12.70
C ASP A 279 -12.25 4.58 -11.59
N LEU A 280 -11.96 5.86 -11.74
CA LEU A 280 -12.31 6.88 -10.75
C LEU A 280 -13.79 7.31 -10.83
N SER A 281 -14.51 6.92 -11.89
CA SER A 281 -15.91 7.30 -12.11
C SER A 281 -16.89 6.41 -11.35
N HIS A 282 -16.47 5.21 -10.95
CA HIS A 282 -17.32 4.20 -10.30
C HIS A 282 -16.73 3.72 -8.97
N LEU A 283 -16.24 4.63 -8.15
CA LEU A 283 -15.71 4.27 -6.84
C LEU A 283 -16.81 3.81 -5.87
N PRO A 284 -16.53 2.85 -4.99
CA PRO A 284 -17.46 2.41 -3.96
C PRO A 284 -17.91 3.56 -3.05
N LEU A 285 -19.18 3.55 -2.67
CA LEU A 285 -19.70 4.49 -1.67
C LEU A 285 -19.12 4.16 -0.28
N TYR A 286 -18.89 5.20 0.51
CA TYR A 286 -18.43 5.09 1.90
C TYR A 286 -19.30 5.97 2.81
N SER A 287 -19.31 5.66 4.10
CA SER A 287 -20.06 6.47 5.08
C SER A 287 -19.23 7.69 5.48
N SER A 288 -19.72 8.87 5.18
CA SER A 288 -19.14 10.15 5.63
C SER A 288 -19.47 10.47 7.10
N GLY A 289 -20.37 9.71 7.76
CA GLY A 289 -20.70 9.86 9.17
C GLY A 289 -19.86 8.92 10.04
N LEU A 290 -19.42 9.37 11.22
CA LEU A 290 -18.74 8.53 12.22
C LEU A 290 -19.69 7.55 12.90
N TYR A 291 -20.96 7.91 13.02
CA TYR A 291 -22.01 7.05 13.54
C TYR A 291 -22.91 6.62 12.39
N SER A 292 -22.99 5.33 12.14
CA SER A 292 -24.11 4.81 11.37
C SER A 292 -25.35 4.98 12.25
N SER A 293 -26.32 5.77 11.82
CA SER A 293 -27.70 5.55 12.27
C SER A 293 -28.00 4.06 12.00
N VAL A 294 -28.27 3.33 13.07
CA VAL A 294 -28.74 1.94 12.99
C VAL A 294 -30.07 2.03 12.26
N GLU A 295 -30.14 1.67 10.99
CA GLU A 295 -31.32 1.25 10.29
C GLU A 295 -31.32 -0.28 10.19
#